data_d75ad60e3e36e809a7e1f86d9100b3c0
#
_entry.id   d75ad60e3e36e809a7e1f86d9100b3c0
#
_cell.length_a   1.000
_cell.length_b   1.000
_cell.length_c   1.000
_cell.angle_alpha   90.00
_cell.angle_beta   90.00
_cell.angle_gamma   90.00
#
_symmetry.space_group_name_H-M   'P 1'
#
loop_
_entity.id
_entity.type
_entity.pdbx_description
1 polymer ?
#
loop_
_entity_poly.entity_id
_entity_poly.type
_entity_poly.pdbx_seq_one_letter_code
_entity_poly.pdbx_strand_id
1 'polypeptide(L)'
;EIPILHCALFFFMRNYAYSGMFRYSSKGDFNVPYGGIAYNSKLLNKKLAYYKSKELLSHFKKTKIYNLDFEQFLRTVKPKENDFIFLDPPYDSEFSTYAQNAFTRDDQKRLANYMINECKAKWMMIIKNTDFIYGLYDKEGINIRTFDKEYVVSFMNRNDKKVTHLLITNY
;
A
#
# COMPACT_ATOMS: atom_id res chain seq x y z
N GLU A 1 8.47 -6.51 26.16
CA GLU A 1 8.62 -5.03 26.29
C GLU A 1 9.07 -4.37 24.98
N ILE A 2 10.01 -4.96 24.23
CA ILE A 2 10.52 -4.41 22.95
C ILE A 2 9.42 -4.14 21.92
N PRO A 3 8.45 -5.07 21.67
CA PRO A 3 7.38 -4.84 20.70
C PRO A 3 6.50 -3.62 21.03
N ILE A 4 6.20 -3.40 22.31
CA ILE A 4 5.36 -2.27 22.75
C ILE A 4 6.09 -0.95 22.50
N LEU A 5 7.37 -0.88 22.84
CA LEU A 5 8.21 0.30 22.60
C LEU A 5 8.31 0.60 21.10
N HIS A 6 8.53 -0.41 20.26
CA HIS A 6 8.59 -0.25 18.81
C HIS A 6 7.26 0.29 18.25
N CYS A 7 6.12 -0.22 18.70
CA CYS A 7 4.81 0.30 18.31
C CYS A 7 4.62 1.77 18.73
N ALA A 8 5.04 2.13 19.94
CA ALA A 8 4.95 3.50 20.44
C ALA A 8 5.85 4.45 19.64
N LEU A 9 7.09 4.06 19.35
CA LEU A 9 8.02 4.83 18.52
C LEU A 9 7.50 4.96 17.09
N PHE A 10 7.01 3.88 16.49
CA PHE A 10 6.41 3.93 15.15
C PHE A 10 5.24 4.91 15.11
N PHE A 11 4.33 4.83 16.08
CA PHE A 11 3.19 5.75 16.20
C PHE A 11 3.67 7.20 16.33
N PHE A 12 4.66 7.46 17.18
CA PHE A 12 5.23 8.80 17.37
C PHE A 12 5.83 9.32 16.06
N MET A 13 6.74 8.55 15.46
CA MET A 13 7.41 8.93 14.22
C MET A 13 6.40 9.16 13.07
N ARG A 14 5.40 8.29 12.93
CA ARG A 14 4.35 8.43 11.91
C ARG A 14 3.56 9.75 12.05
N ASN A 15 3.46 10.30 13.23
CA ASN A 15 2.75 11.53 13.47
C ASN A 15 3.61 12.79 13.37
N TYR A 16 4.88 12.72 13.69
CA TYR A 16 5.77 13.88 13.76
C TYR A 16 6.80 13.98 12.64
N ALA A 17 7.10 12.91 11.94
CA ALA A 17 7.91 12.96 10.73
C ALA A 17 7.21 13.76 9.63
N TYR A 18 7.97 14.47 8.81
CA TYR A 18 7.45 15.27 7.69
C TYR A 18 6.54 14.43 6.80
N SER A 19 5.33 14.90 6.55
CA SER A 19 4.25 14.20 5.83
C SER A 19 3.95 12.79 6.34
N GLY A 20 4.39 12.43 7.54
CA GLY A 20 4.24 11.09 8.11
C GLY A 20 4.94 10.00 7.31
N MET A 21 5.98 10.35 6.59
CA MET A 21 6.73 9.42 5.77
C MET A 21 7.68 8.54 6.56
N PHE A 22 7.98 7.38 5.96
CA PHE A 22 9.07 6.52 6.36
C PHE A 22 10.03 6.36 5.19
N ARG A 23 11.28 6.78 5.41
CA ARG A 23 12.36 6.66 4.45
C ARG A 23 13.65 6.35 5.21
N TYR A 24 14.47 5.51 4.60
CA TYR A 24 15.73 5.09 5.16
C TYR A 24 16.88 5.42 4.20
N SER A 25 18.06 5.68 4.75
CA SER A 25 19.29 5.81 3.98
C SER A 25 19.73 4.45 3.43
N SER A 26 20.72 4.43 2.53
CA SER A 26 21.36 3.19 2.07
C SER A 26 22.01 2.38 3.20
N LYS A 27 22.30 3.03 4.34
CA LYS A 27 22.84 2.39 5.54
C LYS A 27 21.76 1.87 6.50
N GLY A 28 20.47 2.08 6.17
CA GLY A 28 19.34 1.65 7.00
C GLY A 28 18.92 2.67 8.07
N ASP A 29 19.50 3.87 8.10
CA ASP A 29 19.12 4.91 9.07
C ASP A 29 17.85 5.63 8.63
N PHE A 30 16.94 5.87 9.57
CA PHE A 30 15.78 6.70 9.32
C PHE A 30 16.18 8.14 9.00
N ASN A 31 15.78 8.66 7.83
CA ASN A 31 16.25 9.95 7.33
C ASN A 31 15.14 10.92 6.92
N VAL A 32 13.95 10.79 7.51
CA VAL A 32 12.88 11.77 7.33
C VAL A 32 13.00 12.84 8.43
N PRO A 33 13.03 14.13 8.07
CA PRO A 33 13.12 15.19 9.05
C PRO A 33 11.83 15.32 9.87
N TYR A 34 11.91 15.98 11.01
CA TYR A 34 10.76 16.43 11.77
C TYR A 34 9.89 17.37 10.93
N GLY A 35 8.58 17.23 11.06
CA GLY A 35 7.60 17.97 10.24
C GLY A 35 7.46 19.47 10.55
N GLY A 36 8.19 19.97 11.58
CA GLY A 36 8.21 21.38 11.97
C GLY A 36 7.20 21.73 13.06
N ILE A 37 7.24 23.00 13.52
CA ILE A 37 6.49 23.50 14.69
C ILE A 37 4.98 23.28 14.57
N ALA A 38 4.42 23.39 13.36
CA ALA A 38 3.00 23.14 13.13
C ALA A 38 2.55 21.71 13.52
N TYR A 39 3.48 20.76 13.59
CA TYR A 39 3.17 19.39 14.02
C TYR A 39 2.99 19.28 15.55
N ASN A 40 3.47 20.24 16.34
CA ASN A 40 3.30 20.24 17.79
C ASN A 40 1.83 20.42 18.22
N SER A 41 1.00 21.03 17.37
CA SER A 41 -0.44 21.18 17.61
C SER A 41 -1.25 19.89 17.40
N LYS A 42 -0.62 18.79 16.93
CA LYS A 42 -1.30 17.52 16.70
C LYS A 42 -1.75 16.90 18.03
N LEU A 43 -3.05 16.84 18.23
CA LEU A 43 -3.64 16.23 19.43
C LEU A 43 -3.63 14.71 19.35
N LEU A 44 -2.52 14.07 19.73
CA LEU A 44 -2.40 12.61 19.72
C LEU A 44 -3.43 11.92 20.62
N ASN A 45 -3.91 12.61 21.67
CA ASN A 45 -4.94 12.07 22.57
C ASN A 45 -6.23 11.70 21.83
N LYS A 46 -6.64 12.47 20.81
CA LYS A 46 -7.81 12.13 19.98
C LYS A 46 -7.59 10.84 19.18
N LYS A 47 -6.38 10.66 18.62
CA LYS A 47 -6.04 9.43 17.92
C LYS A 47 -5.96 8.23 18.86
N LEU A 48 -5.40 8.42 20.05
CA LEU A 48 -5.34 7.36 21.06
C LEU A 48 -6.74 6.98 21.55
N ALA A 49 -7.63 7.94 21.75
CA ALA A 49 -9.04 7.68 22.08
C ALA A 49 -9.72 6.86 20.98
N TYR A 50 -9.51 7.22 19.70
CA TYR A 50 -10.04 6.44 18.59
C TYR A 50 -9.49 5.01 18.57
N TYR A 51 -8.18 4.81 18.81
CA TYR A 51 -7.59 3.47 18.86
C TYR A 51 -8.12 2.61 20.00
N LYS A 52 -8.63 3.24 21.06
CA LYS A 52 -9.28 2.56 22.20
C LYS A 52 -10.80 2.44 22.05
N SER A 53 -11.36 2.93 20.94
CA SER A 53 -12.81 2.89 20.72
C SER A 53 -13.31 1.45 20.58
N LYS A 54 -14.52 1.20 21.08
CA LYS A 54 -15.16 -0.12 21.01
C LYS A 54 -15.36 -0.56 19.56
N GLU A 55 -15.67 0.38 18.66
CA GLU A 55 -15.87 0.15 17.23
C GLU A 55 -14.60 -0.41 16.59
N LEU A 56 -13.47 0.28 16.77
CA LEU A 56 -12.20 -0.15 16.19
C LEU A 56 -11.74 -1.49 16.77
N LEU A 57 -11.84 -1.66 18.08
CA LEU A 57 -11.49 -2.93 18.74
C LEU A 57 -12.38 -4.08 18.26
N SER A 58 -13.68 -3.82 18.01
CA SER A 58 -14.59 -4.81 17.44
C SER A 58 -14.19 -5.21 16.02
N HIS A 59 -13.76 -4.24 15.18
CA HIS A 59 -13.22 -4.52 13.85
C HIS A 59 -11.97 -5.39 13.91
N PHE A 60 -11.01 -5.05 14.76
CA PHE A 60 -9.79 -5.85 14.91
C PHE A 60 -10.04 -7.29 15.35
N LYS A 61 -11.05 -7.52 16.22
CA LYS A 61 -11.42 -8.88 16.60
C LYS A 61 -11.92 -9.74 15.42
N LYS A 62 -12.42 -9.10 14.37
CA LYS A 62 -12.93 -9.77 13.15
C LYS A 62 -11.91 -9.76 12.02
N THR A 63 -10.78 -9.10 12.21
CA THR A 63 -9.74 -8.91 11.19
C THR A 63 -8.57 -9.84 11.47
N LYS A 64 -8.12 -10.54 10.44
CA LYS A 64 -6.86 -11.29 10.47
C LYS A 64 -5.79 -10.50 9.73
N ILE A 65 -4.67 -10.29 10.38
CA ILE A 65 -3.53 -9.55 9.82
C ILE A 65 -2.43 -10.56 9.50
N TYR A 66 -1.89 -10.49 8.29
CA TYR A 66 -0.81 -11.32 7.82
C TYR A 66 0.37 -10.45 7.37
N ASN A 67 1.58 -10.92 7.65
CA ASN A 67 2.82 -10.35 7.12
C ASN A 67 3.53 -11.44 6.32
N LEU A 68 3.09 -11.62 5.08
CA LEU A 68 3.54 -12.67 4.17
C LEU A 68 3.82 -12.08 2.78
N ASP A 69 4.57 -12.79 1.95
CA ASP A 69 4.55 -12.56 0.51
C ASP A 69 3.11 -12.67 -0.01
N PHE A 70 2.73 -11.82 -0.98
CA PHE A 70 1.34 -11.74 -1.45
C PHE A 70 0.83 -13.08 -2.01
N GLU A 71 1.68 -13.82 -2.73
CA GLU A 71 1.27 -15.11 -3.30
C GLU A 71 1.12 -16.16 -2.21
N GLN A 72 2.04 -16.19 -1.23
CA GLN A 72 1.92 -17.05 -0.07
C GLN A 72 0.64 -16.73 0.73
N PHE A 73 0.32 -15.43 0.90
CA PHE A 73 -0.91 -14.99 1.55
C PHE A 73 -2.14 -15.50 0.79
N LEU A 74 -2.23 -15.25 -0.52
CA LEU A 74 -3.36 -15.65 -1.34
C LEU A 74 -3.54 -17.18 -1.36
N ARG A 75 -2.46 -17.94 -1.45
CA ARG A 75 -2.49 -19.42 -1.36
C ARG A 75 -2.86 -19.93 0.02
N THR A 76 -2.59 -19.17 1.07
CA THR A 76 -2.98 -19.52 2.46
C THR A 76 -4.46 -19.25 2.71
N VAL A 77 -4.95 -18.07 2.31
CA VAL A 77 -6.34 -17.62 2.53
C VAL A 77 -7.31 -18.33 1.59
N LYS A 78 -6.88 -18.63 0.36
CA LYS A 78 -7.67 -19.29 -0.69
C LYS A 78 -9.01 -18.59 -0.92
N PRO A 79 -9.00 -17.35 -1.43
CA PRO A 79 -10.22 -16.58 -1.65
C PRO A 79 -11.22 -17.33 -2.56
N LYS A 80 -12.51 -17.24 -2.23
CA LYS A 80 -13.62 -17.91 -2.91
C LYS A 80 -14.43 -16.92 -3.74
N GLU A 81 -15.33 -17.41 -4.56
CA GLU A 81 -16.18 -16.62 -5.47
C GLU A 81 -16.98 -15.49 -4.78
N ASN A 82 -17.36 -15.69 -3.51
CA ASN A 82 -18.11 -14.70 -2.74
C ASN A 82 -17.18 -13.70 -2.00
N ASP A 83 -15.88 -13.86 -2.08
CA ASP A 83 -14.92 -12.94 -1.48
C ASP A 83 -14.61 -11.79 -2.45
N PHE A 84 -14.13 -10.70 -1.88
CA PHE A 84 -13.64 -9.55 -2.63
C PHE A 84 -12.20 -9.23 -2.20
N ILE A 85 -11.32 -9.03 -3.20
CA ILE A 85 -9.93 -8.67 -2.97
C ILE A 85 -9.69 -7.25 -3.50
N PHE A 86 -9.21 -6.36 -2.65
CA PHE A 86 -8.65 -5.08 -3.06
C PHE A 86 -7.13 -5.17 -3.11
N LEU A 87 -6.54 -4.80 -4.23
CA LEU A 87 -5.10 -4.85 -4.49
C LEU A 87 -4.54 -3.43 -4.64
N ASP A 88 -3.53 -3.12 -3.85
CA ASP A 88 -2.76 -1.86 -3.92
C ASP A 88 -1.25 -2.19 -3.91
N PRO A 89 -0.76 -2.85 -4.97
CA PRO A 89 0.64 -3.25 -5.04
C PRO A 89 1.56 -2.04 -5.26
N PRO A 90 2.86 -2.15 -4.91
CA PRO A 90 3.86 -1.16 -5.27
C PRO A 90 3.85 -0.89 -6.79
N TYR A 91 4.01 0.39 -7.16
CA TYR A 91 3.96 0.79 -8.57
C TYR A 91 5.22 0.35 -9.33
N ASP A 92 5.05 0.00 -10.61
CA ASP A 92 6.17 -0.18 -11.54
C ASP A 92 6.78 1.21 -11.84
N SER A 93 7.76 1.58 -11.04
CA SER A 93 8.50 2.83 -11.22
C SER A 93 9.98 2.60 -10.94
N GLU A 94 10.84 3.29 -11.70
CA GLU A 94 12.30 3.24 -11.50
C GLU A 94 12.74 3.65 -10.09
N PHE A 95 11.84 4.29 -9.33
CA PHE A 95 12.07 4.81 -7.99
C PHE A 95 11.27 4.12 -6.89
N SER A 96 10.86 2.86 -7.08
CA SER A 96 10.17 2.09 -6.04
C SER A 96 11.12 1.74 -4.88
N THR A 97 11.61 2.77 -4.18
CA THR A 97 12.42 2.64 -2.96
C THR A 97 11.54 2.40 -1.72
N TYR A 98 10.62 1.46 -1.81
CA TYR A 98 9.96 0.97 -0.62
C TYR A 98 10.91 0.03 0.11
N ALA A 99 11.54 0.58 1.17
CA ALA A 99 12.29 -0.10 2.23
C ALA A 99 12.70 -1.56 1.94
N GLN A 100 13.86 -1.77 1.36
CA GLN A 100 14.59 -3.05 1.29
C GLN A 100 13.90 -4.25 0.58
N ASN A 101 12.62 -4.20 0.27
CA ASN A 101 11.90 -5.22 -0.49
C ASN A 101 11.42 -4.60 -1.80
N ALA A 102 12.24 -4.71 -2.84
CA ALA A 102 11.85 -4.29 -4.18
C ALA A 102 10.74 -5.22 -4.68
N PHE A 103 9.55 -4.67 -4.93
CA PHE A 103 8.51 -5.35 -5.68
C PHE A 103 8.87 -5.21 -7.16
N THR A 104 9.37 -6.29 -7.75
CA THR A 104 9.98 -6.29 -9.09
C THR A 104 8.94 -6.50 -10.18
N ARG A 105 9.34 -6.33 -11.44
CA ARG A 105 8.49 -6.69 -12.59
C ARG A 105 8.14 -8.17 -12.61
N ASP A 106 8.98 -9.04 -12.08
CA ASP A 106 8.65 -10.46 -11.97
C ASP A 106 7.60 -10.71 -10.88
N ASP A 107 7.60 -9.93 -9.80
CA ASP A 107 6.52 -9.96 -8.82
C ASP A 107 5.20 -9.45 -9.40
N GLN A 108 5.23 -8.41 -10.26
CA GLN A 108 4.04 -7.95 -10.99
C GLN A 108 3.49 -9.06 -11.91
N LYS A 109 4.38 -9.80 -12.61
CA LYS A 109 3.97 -10.94 -13.44
C LYS A 109 3.36 -12.07 -12.60
N ARG A 110 3.98 -12.41 -11.45
CA ARG A 110 3.45 -13.43 -10.52
C ARG A 110 2.05 -13.05 -10.03
N LEU A 111 1.89 -11.77 -9.65
CA LEU A 111 0.60 -11.26 -9.19
C LEU A 111 -0.46 -11.35 -10.29
N ALA A 112 -0.15 -10.85 -11.50
CA ALA A 112 -1.05 -10.91 -12.63
C ALA A 112 -1.43 -12.35 -12.98
N ASN A 113 -0.46 -13.27 -13.02
CA ASN A 113 -0.71 -14.67 -13.29
C ASN A 113 -1.67 -15.30 -12.28
N TYR A 114 -1.46 -15.08 -10.98
CA TYR A 114 -2.35 -15.62 -9.95
C TYR A 114 -3.76 -15.03 -10.06
N MET A 115 -3.86 -13.70 -10.20
CA MET A 115 -5.15 -13.02 -10.21
C MET A 115 -6.00 -13.34 -11.44
N ILE A 116 -5.38 -13.54 -12.59
CA ILE A 116 -6.07 -13.83 -13.86
C ILE A 116 -6.41 -15.31 -13.97
N ASN A 117 -5.47 -16.20 -13.64
CA ASN A 117 -5.60 -17.62 -13.96
C ASN A 117 -6.06 -18.51 -12.80
N GLU A 118 -5.83 -18.08 -11.54
CA GLU A 118 -6.07 -18.94 -10.37
C GLU A 118 -7.13 -18.37 -9.43
N CYS A 119 -7.28 -17.05 -9.36
CA CYS A 119 -8.20 -16.41 -8.41
C CYS A 119 -9.65 -16.51 -8.87
N LYS A 120 -10.49 -17.10 -8.01
CA LYS A 120 -11.95 -17.22 -8.26
C LYS A 120 -12.75 -16.07 -7.65
N ALA A 121 -12.16 -15.30 -6.73
CA ALA A 121 -12.80 -14.17 -6.10
C ALA A 121 -12.94 -12.99 -7.05
N LYS A 122 -13.89 -12.09 -6.77
CA LYS A 122 -13.90 -10.78 -7.40
C LYS A 122 -12.74 -9.94 -6.87
N TRP A 123 -12.05 -9.23 -7.76
CA TRP A 123 -10.96 -8.40 -7.34
C TRP A 123 -10.91 -7.07 -8.09
N MET A 124 -10.33 -6.08 -7.43
CA MET A 124 -10.09 -4.75 -7.95
C MET A 124 -8.66 -4.33 -7.61
N MET A 125 -7.97 -3.79 -8.58
CA MET A 125 -6.62 -3.23 -8.43
C MET A 125 -6.59 -1.78 -8.84
N ILE A 126 -5.83 -0.98 -8.10
CA ILE A 126 -5.46 0.38 -8.50
C ILE A 126 -3.94 0.45 -8.59
N ILE A 127 -3.44 0.81 -9.75
CA ILE A 127 -1.99 0.89 -9.99
C ILE A 127 -1.66 2.00 -10.99
N LYS A 128 -0.43 2.54 -10.95
CA LYS A 128 0.05 3.51 -11.94
C LYS A 128 0.00 2.88 -13.34
N ASN A 129 -0.50 3.65 -14.32
CA ASN A 129 -0.50 3.23 -15.72
C ASN A 129 0.93 3.24 -16.25
N THR A 130 1.39 2.08 -16.73
CA THR A 130 2.60 1.90 -17.56
C THR A 130 2.27 0.87 -18.65
N ASP A 131 2.95 0.94 -19.79
CA ASP A 131 2.74 -0.02 -20.87
C ASP A 131 2.95 -1.45 -20.42
N PHE A 132 3.90 -1.65 -19.49
CA PHE A 132 4.17 -2.97 -18.92
C PHE A 132 2.99 -3.49 -18.11
N ILE A 133 2.43 -2.68 -17.19
CA ILE A 133 1.27 -3.09 -16.37
C ILE A 133 0.04 -3.28 -17.23
N TYR A 134 -0.22 -2.32 -18.16
CA TYR A 134 -1.35 -2.45 -19.08
C TYR A 134 -1.29 -3.76 -19.84
N GLY A 135 -0.12 -4.09 -20.45
CA GLY A 135 0.05 -5.32 -21.21
C GLY A 135 -0.09 -6.62 -20.39
N LEU A 136 0.19 -6.58 -19.09
CA LEU A 136 -0.04 -7.74 -18.21
C LEU A 136 -1.52 -8.07 -18.06
N TYR A 137 -2.37 -7.03 -17.93
CA TYR A 137 -3.80 -7.18 -17.61
C TYR A 137 -4.74 -7.00 -18.81
N ASP A 138 -4.24 -6.64 -19.99
CA ASP A 138 -5.01 -6.56 -21.22
C ASP A 138 -5.32 -8.00 -21.73
N LYS A 139 -6.29 -8.63 -21.09
CA LYS A 139 -6.69 -10.02 -21.29
C LYS A 139 -8.21 -10.12 -21.32
N GLU A 140 -8.72 -11.16 -21.97
CA GLU A 140 -10.12 -11.49 -21.98
C GLU A 140 -10.65 -11.67 -20.54
N GLY A 141 -11.82 -11.11 -20.25
CA GLY A 141 -12.44 -11.16 -18.92
C GLY A 141 -11.90 -10.15 -17.91
N ILE A 142 -10.94 -9.31 -18.31
CA ILE A 142 -10.40 -8.23 -17.46
C ILE A 142 -10.89 -6.88 -17.98
N ASN A 143 -11.45 -6.08 -17.08
CA ASN A 143 -11.88 -4.71 -17.38
C ASN A 143 -10.82 -3.71 -16.89
N ILE A 144 -10.35 -2.86 -17.79
CA ILE A 144 -9.38 -1.80 -17.50
C ILE A 144 -10.03 -0.44 -17.73
N ARG A 145 -10.01 0.43 -16.72
CA ARG A 145 -10.41 1.84 -16.82
C ARG A 145 -9.25 2.71 -16.40
N THR A 146 -9.11 3.87 -17.02
CA THR A 146 -8.09 4.86 -16.69
C THR A 146 -8.70 6.04 -15.96
N PHE A 147 -7.96 6.62 -15.02
CA PHE A 147 -8.31 7.88 -14.38
C PHE A 147 -7.06 8.67 -14.00
N ASP A 148 -7.18 9.99 -14.02
CA ASP A 148 -6.08 10.87 -13.63
C ASP A 148 -6.10 11.11 -12.13
N LYS A 149 -4.91 11.09 -11.52
CA LYS A 149 -4.69 11.40 -10.12
C LYS A 149 -3.68 12.52 -10.00
N GLU A 150 -4.03 13.56 -9.24
CA GLU A 150 -3.10 14.61 -8.89
C GLU A 150 -2.46 14.32 -7.53
N TYR A 151 -1.13 14.38 -7.46
CA TYR A 151 -0.40 14.28 -6.20
C TYR A 151 -0.15 15.66 -5.63
N VAL A 152 -0.66 15.91 -4.42
CA VAL A 152 -0.49 17.18 -3.70
C VAL A 152 0.95 17.40 -3.24
N VAL A 153 1.71 16.32 -3.03
CA VAL A 153 3.10 16.36 -2.58
C VAL A 153 4.00 15.71 -3.61
N SER A 154 4.80 16.52 -4.29
CA SER A 154 5.88 16.06 -5.18
C SER A 154 7.23 16.23 -4.49
N PHE A 155 8.00 15.16 -4.36
CA PHE A 155 9.38 15.23 -3.87
C PHE A 155 10.33 15.61 -5.00
N MET A 156 10.99 16.75 -4.88
CA MET A 156 12.08 17.21 -5.75
C MET A 156 11.71 17.25 -7.25
N ASN A 157 10.48 17.62 -7.62
CA ASN A 157 10.01 17.61 -9.02
C ASN A 157 10.20 16.28 -9.76
N ARG A 158 10.33 15.17 -9.03
CA ARG A 158 10.60 13.84 -9.60
C ARG A 158 9.35 13.09 -10.05
N ASN A 159 8.17 13.54 -9.68
CA ASN A 159 6.91 12.94 -10.13
C ASN A 159 6.11 13.99 -10.90
N ASP A 160 5.59 13.63 -12.03
CA ASP A 160 4.58 14.40 -12.72
C ASP A 160 3.40 14.65 -11.77
N LYS A 161 2.93 15.89 -11.68
CA LYS A 161 1.80 16.25 -10.82
C LYS A 161 0.52 15.49 -11.20
N LYS A 162 0.39 15.15 -12.48
CA LYS A 162 -0.71 14.35 -13.03
C LYS A 162 -0.16 13.00 -13.47
N VAL A 163 -0.72 11.96 -12.90
CA VAL A 163 -0.37 10.57 -13.23
C VAL A 163 -1.64 9.80 -13.52
N THR A 164 -1.68 9.17 -14.69
CA THR A 164 -2.79 8.27 -15.03
C THR A 164 -2.63 6.95 -14.28
N HIS A 165 -3.74 6.51 -13.70
CA HIS A 165 -3.84 5.22 -13.01
C HIS A 165 -4.78 4.30 -13.76
N LEU A 166 -4.59 3.01 -13.55
CA LEU A 166 -5.48 1.96 -13.98
C LEU A 166 -6.36 1.52 -12.81
N LEU A 167 -7.64 1.38 -13.08
CA LEU A 167 -8.59 0.61 -12.28
C LEU A 167 -8.85 -0.69 -13.05
N ILE A 168 -8.42 -1.81 -12.49
CA ILE A 168 -8.46 -3.13 -13.13
C ILE A 168 -9.38 -4.03 -12.32
N THR A 169 -10.31 -4.73 -12.97
CA THR A 169 -11.24 -5.65 -12.31
C THR A 169 -11.49 -6.89 -13.19
N ASN A 170 -11.94 -8.00 -12.57
CA ASN A 170 -12.38 -9.22 -13.23
C ASN A 170 -13.92 -9.39 -13.25
N TYR A 171 -14.65 -8.28 -13.07
CA TYR A 171 -16.14 -8.29 -13.08
C TYR A 171 -16.69 -7.03 -13.71
#